data_510817bd61f0e8859f35c2a701e13ea9
#
_entry.id   510817bd61f0e8859f35c2a701e13ea9
#
_cell.length_a   1.000
_cell.length_b   1.000
_cell.length_c   1.000
_cell.angle_alpha   90.00
_cell.angle_beta   90.00
_cell.angle_gamma   90.00
#
_symmetry.space_group_name_H-M   'P 1'
#
loop_
_entity.id
_entity.type
_entity.pdbx_description
1 polymer ?
#
loop_
_entity_poly.entity_id
_entity_poly.type
_entity_poly.pdbx_seq_one_letter_code
_entity_poly.pdbx_strand_id
1 'polypeptide(L)'
;MNIPESLKDIQQFVASGEISLVHICKEYIDRIKSSKTNSFIEVFENEALSKAEEIQKKIIDNEAGLLAGLFIGLKDNICYKGHHLTASSKILEGFESMFSATVVEKIISEDGIIIGRLNCDEFA
;
A
#
# COMPACT_ATOMS: atom_id res chain seq x y z
N MET A 1 -20.06 -3.22 2.75
CA MET A 1 -19.37 -4.51 2.98
C MET A 1 -18.37 -4.33 4.10
N ASN A 2 -18.34 -5.23 5.05
CA ASN A 2 -17.30 -5.23 6.06
C ASN A 2 -16.04 -5.91 5.49
N ILE A 3 -14.96 -5.17 5.40
CA ILE A 3 -13.66 -5.72 5.03
C ILE A 3 -13.20 -6.63 6.18
N PRO A 4 -12.73 -7.86 5.90
CA PRO A 4 -12.18 -8.73 6.93
C PRO A 4 -11.01 -8.07 7.67
N GLU A 5 -10.90 -8.31 8.97
CA GLU A 5 -9.85 -7.69 9.79
C GLU A 5 -8.51 -8.43 9.73
N SER A 6 -8.53 -9.70 9.36
CA SER A 6 -7.28 -10.48 9.26
C SER A 6 -6.86 -10.68 7.81
N LEU A 7 -5.53 -10.64 7.59
CA LEU A 7 -4.94 -10.92 6.28
C LEU A 7 -5.32 -12.31 5.76
N LYS A 8 -5.36 -13.30 6.65
CA LYS A 8 -5.74 -14.67 6.29
C LYS A 8 -7.17 -14.76 5.75
N ASP A 9 -8.10 -14.04 6.36
CA ASP A 9 -9.49 -14.01 5.90
C ASP A 9 -9.61 -13.27 4.56
N ILE A 10 -8.88 -12.16 4.39
CA ILE A 10 -8.80 -11.46 3.10
C ILE A 10 -8.33 -12.42 2.01
N GLN A 11 -7.23 -13.13 2.22
CA GLN A 11 -6.69 -14.09 1.25
C GLN A 11 -7.68 -15.21 0.94
N GLN A 12 -8.35 -15.75 1.95
CA GLN A 12 -9.33 -16.81 1.78
C GLN A 12 -10.56 -16.35 0.99
N PHE A 13 -11.13 -15.18 1.31
CA PHE A 13 -12.31 -14.66 0.63
C PHE A 13 -12.00 -14.16 -0.79
N VAL A 14 -10.80 -13.66 -1.04
CA VAL A 14 -10.36 -13.34 -2.41
C VAL A 14 -10.18 -14.62 -3.22
N ALA A 15 -9.58 -15.66 -2.64
CA ALA A 15 -9.39 -16.95 -3.31
C ALA A 15 -10.71 -17.63 -3.66
N SER A 16 -11.72 -17.51 -2.79
CA SER A 16 -13.08 -18.06 -3.04
C SER A 16 -13.93 -17.19 -3.99
N GLY A 17 -13.47 -15.97 -4.30
CA GLY A 17 -14.23 -15.02 -5.11
C GLY A 17 -15.34 -14.29 -4.36
N GLU A 18 -15.45 -14.45 -3.04
CA GLU A 18 -16.45 -13.75 -2.23
C GLU A 18 -16.17 -12.24 -2.13
N ILE A 19 -14.90 -11.83 -2.16
CA ILE A 19 -14.46 -10.43 -2.09
C ILE A 19 -13.44 -10.16 -3.20
N SER A 20 -13.52 -8.98 -3.81
CA SER A 20 -12.50 -8.49 -4.74
C SER A 20 -11.44 -7.68 -4.00
N LEU A 21 -10.16 -8.00 -4.21
CA LEU A 21 -9.05 -7.22 -3.66
C LEU A 21 -9.03 -5.80 -4.21
N VAL A 22 -9.44 -5.62 -5.46
CA VAL A 22 -9.60 -4.29 -6.09
C VAL A 22 -10.68 -3.47 -5.37
N HIS A 23 -11.77 -4.12 -4.97
CA HIS A 23 -12.82 -3.44 -4.19
C HIS A 23 -12.30 -3.01 -2.82
N ILE A 24 -11.58 -3.89 -2.11
CA ILE A 24 -10.93 -3.53 -0.83
C ILE A 24 -9.99 -2.34 -1.00
N CYS A 25 -9.19 -2.32 -2.07
CA CYS A 25 -8.28 -1.22 -2.37
C CYS A 25 -9.04 0.11 -2.53
N LYS A 26 -10.13 0.12 -3.29
CA LYS A 26 -10.98 1.31 -3.47
C LYS A 26 -11.56 1.80 -2.15
N GLU A 27 -12.08 0.91 -1.33
CA GLU A 27 -12.62 1.25 -0.01
C GLU A 27 -11.56 1.91 0.89
N TYR A 28 -10.33 1.40 0.90
CA TYR A 28 -9.24 2.02 1.66
C TYR A 28 -8.85 3.39 1.10
N ILE A 29 -8.76 3.54 -0.22
CA ILE A 29 -8.47 4.83 -0.87
C ILE A 29 -9.56 5.85 -0.52
N ASP A 30 -10.82 5.48 -0.59
CA ASP A 30 -11.95 6.37 -0.25
C ASP A 30 -11.93 6.77 1.22
N ARG A 31 -11.63 5.85 2.14
CA ARG A 31 -11.45 6.15 3.57
C ARG A 31 -10.30 7.12 3.80
N ILE A 32 -9.16 6.94 3.13
CA ILE A 32 -8.01 7.84 3.24
C ILE A 32 -8.39 9.23 2.74
N LYS A 33 -9.03 9.35 1.57
CA LYS A 33 -9.43 10.63 0.98
C LYS A 33 -10.47 11.37 1.81
N SER A 34 -11.37 10.66 2.46
CA SER A 34 -12.40 11.25 3.32
C SER A 34 -11.91 11.58 4.74
N SER A 35 -10.75 11.06 5.13
CA SER A 35 -10.17 11.29 6.46
C SER A 35 -9.69 12.72 6.63
N LYS A 36 -9.94 13.29 7.82
CA LYS A 36 -9.47 14.62 8.21
C LYS A 36 -8.24 14.60 9.11
N THR A 37 -7.63 13.43 9.29
CA THR A 37 -6.49 13.26 10.21
C THR A 37 -5.16 13.73 9.63
N ASN A 38 -5.11 14.03 8.32
CA ASN A 38 -3.88 14.40 7.61
C ASN A 38 -2.76 13.33 7.75
N SER A 39 -3.16 12.06 7.85
CA SER A 39 -2.22 10.94 8.04
C SER A 39 -1.43 10.59 6.78
N PHE A 40 -2.01 10.82 5.60
CA PHE A 40 -1.37 10.54 4.31
C PHE A 40 -0.94 11.84 3.62
N ILE A 41 0.33 11.91 3.23
CA ILE A 41 0.86 12.99 2.40
C ILE A 41 0.50 12.75 0.94
N GLU A 42 0.55 11.49 0.49
CA GLU A 42 0.28 11.08 -0.88
C GLU A 42 -0.36 9.69 -0.89
N VAL A 43 -1.30 9.49 -1.82
CA VAL A 43 -1.96 8.20 -2.06
C VAL A 43 -1.58 7.72 -3.45
N PHE A 44 -1.04 6.52 -3.56
CA PHE A 44 -0.62 5.89 -4.82
C PHE A 44 -1.80 5.13 -5.47
N GLU A 45 -2.88 5.86 -5.77
CA GLU A 45 -4.16 5.27 -6.18
C GLU A 45 -4.04 4.34 -7.38
N ASN A 46 -3.49 4.85 -8.50
CA ASN A 46 -3.39 4.06 -9.74
C ASN A 46 -2.45 2.85 -9.58
N GLU A 47 -1.33 3.03 -8.89
CA GLU A 47 -0.38 1.95 -8.65
C GLU A 47 -0.99 0.88 -7.73
N ALA A 48 -1.66 1.29 -6.66
CA ALA A 48 -2.29 0.38 -5.71
C ALA A 48 -3.41 -0.43 -6.37
N LEU A 49 -4.23 0.20 -7.20
CA LEU A 49 -5.29 -0.48 -7.95
C LEU A 49 -4.73 -1.49 -8.95
N SER A 50 -3.71 -1.11 -9.72
CA SER A 50 -3.04 -2.01 -10.66
C SER A 50 -2.40 -3.21 -9.94
N LYS A 51 -1.75 -2.97 -8.80
CA LYS A 51 -1.19 -4.04 -7.98
C LYS A 51 -2.27 -4.93 -7.36
N ALA A 52 -3.38 -4.38 -6.93
CA ALA A 52 -4.50 -5.17 -6.42
C ALA A 52 -5.06 -6.13 -7.48
N GLU A 53 -5.15 -5.70 -8.74
CA GLU A 53 -5.57 -6.56 -9.86
C GLU A 53 -4.58 -7.70 -10.10
N GLU A 54 -3.28 -7.40 -10.13
CA GLU A 54 -2.20 -8.38 -10.32
C GLU A 54 -2.21 -9.42 -9.18
N ILE A 55 -2.24 -8.95 -7.94
CA ILE A 55 -2.14 -9.80 -6.75
C ILE A 55 -3.41 -10.62 -6.55
N GLN A 56 -4.59 -10.07 -6.88
CA GLN A 56 -5.84 -10.84 -6.89
C GLN A 56 -5.72 -12.10 -7.77
N LYS A 57 -5.16 -11.98 -8.96
CA LYS A 57 -4.93 -13.12 -9.85
C LYS A 57 -3.97 -14.13 -9.23
N LYS A 58 -2.87 -13.67 -8.63
CA LYS A 58 -1.93 -14.54 -7.94
C LYS A 58 -2.57 -15.31 -6.78
N ILE A 59 -3.45 -14.64 -5.99
CA ILE A 59 -4.19 -15.31 -4.90
C ILE A 59 -5.09 -16.41 -5.46
N ILE A 60 -5.84 -16.13 -6.52
CA ILE A 60 -6.75 -17.10 -7.16
C ILE A 60 -5.96 -18.29 -7.72
N ASP A 61 -4.81 -18.03 -8.32
CA ASP A 61 -3.93 -19.05 -8.91
C ASP A 61 -3.06 -19.79 -7.87
N ASN A 62 -3.17 -19.43 -6.59
CA ASN A 62 -2.35 -19.96 -5.49
C ASN A 62 -0.84 -19.74 -5.69
N GLU A 63 -0.46 -18.62 -6.27
CA GLU A 63 0.93 -18.22 -6.55
C GLU A 63 1.35 -16.96 -5.76
N ALA A 64 0.52 -16.50 -4.84
CA ALA A 64 0.75 -15.26 -4.10
C ALA A 64 1.74 -15.42 -2.95
N GLY A 65 2.50 -14.36 -2.68
CA GLY A 65 3.38 -14.26 -1.53
C GLY A 65 2.63 -14.11 -0.20
N LEU A 66 3.37 -14.13 0.89
CA LEU A 66 2.81 -14.14 2.25
C LEU A 66 2.02 -12.88 2.62
N LEU A 67 2.36 -11.74 2.02
CA LEU A 67 1.74 -10.44 2.29
C LEU A 67 0.66 -10.05 1.26
N ALA A 68 0.30 -10.96 0.37
CA ALA A 68 -0.72 -10.71 -0.64
C ALA A 68 -2.06 -10.31 0.00
N GLY A 69 -2.58 -9.15 -0.38
CA GLY A 69 -3.80 -8.59 0.20
C GLY A 69 -3.57 -7.62 1.37
N LEU A 70 -2.32 -7.44 1.82
CA LEU A 70 -1.97 -6.45 2.83
C LEU A 70 -1.69 -5.09 2.18
N PHE A 71 -2.40 -4.05 2.62
CA PHE A 71 -2.20 -2.66 2.20
C PHE A 71 -1.34 -1.93 3.23
N ILE A 72 -0.27 -1.28 2.76
CA ILE A 72 0.78 -0.72 3.61
C ILE A 72 0.97 0.75 3.28
N GLY A 73 0.91 1.61 4.30
CA GLY A 73 1.37 3.00 4.21
C GLY A 73 2.83 3.08 4.65
N LEU A 74 3.67 3.75 3.87
CA LEU A 74 5.06 3.99 4.21
C LEU A 74 5.22 5.34 4.91
N LYS A 75 5.88 5.35 6.05
CA LYS A 75 6.32 6.60 6.68
C LYS A 75 7.22 7.39 5.72
N ASP A 76 7.07 8.71 5.68
CA ASP A 76 7.75 9.58 4.69
C ASP A 76 9.27 9.74 4.92
N ASN A 77 9.87 8.88 5.71
CA ASN A 77 11.32 8.71 5.85
C ASN A 77 11.82 7.34 5.36
N ILE A 78 10.95 6.56 4.72
CA ILE A 78 11.28 5.25 4.15
C ILE A 78 11.34 5.37 2.63
N CYS A 79 12.52 5.09 2.05
CA CYS A 79 12.73 5.21 0.62
C CYS A 79 11.92 4.18 -0.18
N TYR A 80 11.22 4.67 -1.19
CA TYR A 80 10.55 3.86 -2.20
C TYR A 80 10.95 4.38 -3.58
N LYS A 81 11.70 3.59 -4.32
CA LYS A 81 12.29 3.98 -5.61
C LYS A 81 11.25 4.58 -6.55
N GLY A 82 11.58 5.73 -7.14
CA GLY A 82 10.71 6.44 -8.08
C GLY A 82 9.58 7.23 -7.42
N HIS A 83 9.56 7.34 -6.10
CA HIS A 83 8.57 8.09 -5.33
C HIS A 83 9.23 9.18 -4.50
N HIS A 84 8.47 10.22 -4.18
CA HIS A 84 8.95 11.31 -3.34
C HIS A 84 9.22 10.84 -1.91
N LEU A 85 10.22 11.45 -1.29
CA LEU A 85 10.54 11.30 0.12
C LEU A 85 10.94 12.67 0.67
N THR A 86 10.23 13.15 1.67
CA THR A 86 10.47 14.49 2.20
C THR A 86 10.81 14.51 3.69
N ALA A 87 10.65 13.40 4.40
CA ALA A 87 10.73 13.34 5.86
C ALA A 87 9.88 14.45 6.52
N SER A 88 8.75 14.78 5.89
CA SER A 88 7.85 15.89 6.26
C SER A 88 8.55 17.25 6.39
N SER A 89 9.64 17.45 5.66
CA SER A 89 10.39 18.71 5.63
C SER A 89 10.35 19.36 4.25
N LYS A 90 10.17 20.67 4.22
CA LYS A 90 10.20 21.45 2.98
C LYS A 90 11.57 21.44 2.28
N ILE A 91 12.65 21.18 3.01
CA ILE A 91 14.00 21.12 2.43
C ILE A 91 14.16 19.99 1.43
N LEU A 92 13.40 18.91 1.58
CA LEU A 92 13.39 17.76 0.67
C LEU A 92 12.21 17.76 -0.31
N GLU A 93 11.48 18.85 -0.39
CA GLU A 93 10.37 18.97 -1.34
C GLU A 93 10.84 18.72 -2.77
N GLY A 94 10.17 17.80 -3.47
CA GLY A 94 10.55 17.38 -4.83
C GLY A 94 11.67 16.33 -4.90
N PHE A 95 12.26 15.92 -3.78
CA PHE A 95 13.25 14.85 -3.79
C PHE A 95 12.58 13.50 -4.09
N GLU A 96 13.18 12.77 -5.04
CA GLU A 96 12.74 11.44 -5.46
C GLU A 96 13.76 10.39 -5.06
N SER A 97 13.30 9.30 -4.45
CA SER A 97 14.15 8.20 -4.01
C SER A 97 14.74 7.42 -5.20
N MET A 98 16.05 7.23 -5.21
CA MET A 98 16.76 6.49 -6.26
C MET A 98 16.85 4.98 -5.98
N PHE A 99 16.52 4.56 -4.76
CA PHE A 99 16.49 3.16 -4.33
C PHE A 99 15.33 2.93 -3.37
N SER A 100 14.99 1.67 -3.13
CA SER A 100 14.02 1.28 -2.10
C SER A 100 14.74 0.78 -0.86
N ALA A 101 14.19 1.10 0.32
CA ALA A 101 14.64 0.50 1.57
C ALA A 101 14.47 -1.03 1.52
N THR A 102 15.33 -1.75 2.20
CA THR A 102 15.28 -3.24 2.24
C THR A 102 13.91 -3.76 2.68
N VAL A 103 13.27 -3.09 3.66
CA VAL A 103 11.92 -3.47 4.10
C VAL A 103 10.89 -3.33 2.98
N VAL A 104 11.00 -2.29 2.14
CA VAL A 104 10.11 -2.08 1.00
C VAL A 104 10.29 -3.18 -0.05
N GLU A 105 11.54 -3.53 -0.35
CA GLU A 105 11.83 -4.62 -1.30
C GLU A 105 11.26 -5.96 -0.82
N LYS A 106 11.39 -6.26 0.48
CA LYS A 106 10.81 -7.46 1.09
C LYS A 106 9.29 -7.47 1.05
N ILE A 107 8.63 -6.34 1.32
CA ILE A 107 7.17 -6.21 1.23
C ILE A 107 6.70 -6.50 -0.19
N ILE A 108 7.35 -5.89 -1.19
CA ILE A 108 6.99 -6.07 -2.60
C ILE A 108 7.23 -7.51 -3.05
N SER A 109 8.33 -8.12 -2.64
CA SER A 109 8.65 -9.52 -3.00
C SER A 109 7.65 -10.55 -2.46
N GLU A 110 6.93 -10.19 -1.39
CA GLU A 110 5.88 -11.00 -0.79
C GLU A 110 4.47 -10.53 -1.16
N ASP A 111 4.34 -9.75 -2.23
CA ASP A 111 3.08 -9.26 -2.79
C ASP A 111 2.28 -8.31 -1.86
N GLY A 112 2.95 -7.59 -0.96
CA GLY A 112 2.35 -6.48 -0.24
C GLY A 112 2.08 -5.28 -1.16
N ILE A 113 1.03 -4.52 -0.88
CA ILE A 113 0.61 -3.36 -1.68
C ILE A 113 0.95 -2.08 -0.93
N ILE A 114 1.80 -1.24 -1.51
CA ILE A 114 2.10 0.08 -0.95
C ILE A 114 1.02 1.05 -1.44
N ILE A 115 0.23 1.59 -0.49
CA ILE A 115 -0.93 2.42 -0.83
C ILE A 115 -0.65 3.93 -0.77
N GLY A 116 0.40 4.36 -0.09
CA GLY A 116 0.74 5.77 0.03
C GLY A 116 1.86 6.07 1.01
N ARG A 117 2.13 7.37 1.20
CA ARG A 117 3.11 7.89 2.15
C ARG A 117 2.40 8.51 3.35
N LEU A 118 2.87 8.17 4.53
CA LEU A 118 2.34 8.65 5.80
C LEU A 118 3.10 9.87 6.29
N ASN A 119 2.35 10.83 6.84
CA ASN A 119 2.91 11.99 7.51
C ASN A 119 3.72 11.57 8.75
N CYS A 120 4.70 12.39 9.12
CA CYS A 120 5.54 12.16 10.28
C CYS A 120 6.07 13.48 10.82
N ASP A 121 6.80 13.44 11.94
CA ASP A 121 7.55 14.58 12.42
C ASP A 121 8.69 14.94 11.46
N GLU A 122 9.03 16.22 11.37
CA GLU A 122 10.13 16.67 10.51
C GLU A 122 11.42 15.91 10.84
N PHE A 123 12.00 15.24 9.82
CA PHE A 123 13.15 14.34 9.92
C PHE A 123 12.98 13.16 10.87
N ALA A 124 11.79 12.98 11.45
CA ALA A 124 11.36 11.88 12.32
C ALA A 124 12.48 11.09 13.01
#